data_9eeec80f63f0c28e831b75aaaf44efe2
#
_entry.id   9eeec80f63f0c28e831b75aaaf44efe2
#
_cell.length_a   1.000
_cell.length_b   1.000
_cell.length_c   1.000
_cell.angle_alpha   90.00
_cell.angle_beta   90.00
_cell.angle_gamma   90.00
#
_symmetry.space_group_name_H-M   'P 1'
#
loop_
_entity.id
_entity.type
_entity.pdbx_description
1 polymer ?
#
loop_
_entity_poly.entity_id
_entity_poly.type
_entity_poly.pdbx_seq_one_letter_code
_entity_poly.pdbx_strand_id
1 'polypeptide(L)'
;MSALKIKKGSSKHSAYNLRANFKDQTESHTLTVLVDNEAGVLARVIGLFSGRGYNIDSLTVAEVDHEDGLSRITIVTSGTPKIIEQIKAQLGQIVPVHEVHDLTVEGPSVERELALLKVTSSGEKRVEALRLADIFRASVVDSTLKSFVFQITGTPEKIDAFAELMEPLGLNEIARTGIAAISRGK
;
A
#
# COMPACT_ATOMS: atom_id res chain seq x y z
N MET A 1 2.31 -33.66 -55.37
CA MET A 1 3.40 -32.73 -55.07
C MET A 1 2.79 -31.34 -54.99
N SER A 2 2.54 -30.86 -53.81
CA SER A 2 2.04 -29.49 -53.58
C SER A 2 2.86 -28.85 -52.48
N ALA A 3 3.56 -27.79 -52.82
CA ALA A 3 4.53 -27.11 -51.97
C ALA A 3 3.81 -26.17 -50.97
N LEU A 4 4.07 -26.35 -49.68
CA LEU A 4 3.62 -25.47 -48.63
C LEU A 4 4.38 -24.12 -48.71
N LYS A 5 3.67 -23.03 -48.98
CA LYS A 5 4.19 -21.65 -48.88
C LYS A 5 4.16 -21.18 -47.42
N ILE A 6 5.34 -21.09 -46.81
CA ILE A 6 5.53 -20.44 -45.50
C ILE A 6 5.47 -18.92 -45.70
N LYS A 7 4.43 -18.26 -45.17
CA LYS A 7 4.36 -16.79 -45.05
C LYS A 7 5.25 -16.33 -43.90
N LYS A 8 6.36 -15.67 -44.21
CA LYS A 8 7.14 -14.87 -43.23
C LYS A 8 6.32 -13.67 -42.78
N GLY A 9 5.75 -13.73 -41.58
CA GLY A 9 5.20 -12.59 -40.88
C GLY A 9 6.33 -11.72 -40.32
N SER A 10 6.59 -10.58 -40.97
CA SER A 10 7.51 -9.55 -40.48
C SER A 10 6.87 -8.82 -39.29
N SER A 11 7.20 -9.22 -38.08
CA SER A 11 6.89 -8.45 -36.87
C SER A 11 7.88 -7.26 -36.79
N LYS A 12 7.48 -6.13 -37.33
CA LYS A 12 8.17 -4.84 -37.06
C LYS A 12 7.80 -4.40 -35.63
N HIS A 13 8.50 -4.88 -34.62
CA HIS A 13 8.54 -4.27 -33.31
C HIS A 13 9.42 -3.02 -33.44
N SER A 14 8.80 -1.88 -33.67
CA SER A 14 9.48 -0.58 -33.67
C SER A 14 9.89 -0.25 -32.23
N ALA A 15 11.14 0.16 -32.03
CA ALA A 15 11.64 0.67 -30.75
C ALA A 15 10.81 1.87 -30.23
N TYR A 16 10.01 2.49 -31.08
CA TYR A 16 9.06 3.55 -30.76
C TYR A 16 7.87 3.04 -29.95
N ASN A 17 7.38 1.82 -30.23
CA ASN A 17 6.26 1.20 -29.48
C ASN A 17 6.68 0.72 -28.10
N LEU A 18 7.96 0.36 -27.90
CA LEU A 18 8.49 0.02 -26.58
C LEU A 18 8.56 1.24 -25.66
N ARG A 19 8.93 2.42 -26.17
CA ARG A 19 8.96 3.66 -25.38
C ARG A 19 7.57 4.20 -25.05
N ALA A 20 6.57 3.99 -25.91
CA ALA A 20 5.18 4.35 -25.62
C ALA A 20 4.57 3.49 -24.52
N ASN A 21 4.84 2.18 -24.55
CA ASN A 21 4.33 1.24 -23.53
C ASN A 21 4.93 1.46 -22.14
N PHE A 22 6.15 2.00 -22.01
CA PHE A 22 6.73 2.34 -20.70
C PHE A 22 6.16 3.62 -20.08
N LYS A 23 5.59 4.53 -20.89
CA LYS A 23 5.04 5.80 -20.39
C LYS A 23 3.66 5.69 -19.76
N ASP A 24 2.92 4.60 -20.03
CA ASP A 24 1.54 4.42 -19.58
C ASP A 24 1.39 3.31 -18.53
N GLN A 25 2.49 2.75 -17.99
CA GLN A 25 2.42 1.81 -16.89
C GLN A 25 2.02 2.55 -15.61
N THR A 26 0.98 2.04 -14.97
CA THR A 26 0.55 2.49 -13.65
C THR A 26 1.49 1.88 -12.60
N GLU A 27 2.10 2.73 -11.78
CA GLU A 27 2.98 2.34 -10.69
C GLU A 27 2.38 2.78 -9.36
N SER A 28 2.64 2.03 -8.29
CA SER A 28 2.24 2.38 -6.94
C SER A 28 3.31 3.23 -6.29
N HIS A 29 2.93 4.36 -5.70
CA HIS A 29 3.82 5.29 -5.03
C HIS A 29 3.39 5.52 -3.59
N THR A 30 4.37 5.59 -2.69
CA THR A 30 4.19 5.94 -1.29
C THR A 30 4.65 7.38 -1.07
N LEU A 31 3.68 8.26 -0.91
CA LEU A 31 3.89 9.68 -0.66
C LEU A 31 3.80 9.98 0.84
N THR A 32 4.72 10.77 1.37
CA THR A 32 4.61 11.32 2.72
C THR A 32 4.43 12.83 2.64
N VAL A 33 3.49 13.34 3.41
CA VAL A 33 3.13 14.76 3.44
C VAL A 33 3.20 15.25 4.88
N LEU A 34 4.05 16.23 5.14
CA LEU A 34 4.13 16.90 6.44
C LEU A 34 3.21 18.11 6.43
N VAL A 35 2.33 18.20 7.41
CA VAL A 35 1.27 19.23 7.46
C VAL A 35 1.10 19.78 8.88
N ASP A 36 0.53 20.99 9.00
CA ASP A 36 0.05 21.46 10.28
C ASP A 36 -1.06 20.55 10.82
N ASN A 37 -1.04 20.27 12.13
CA ASN A 37 -2.09 19.50 12.79
C ASN A 37 -3.29 20.39 13.12
N GLU A 38 -3.99 20.83 12.08
CA GLU A 38 -5.18 21.69 12.22
C GLU A 38 -6.45 21.04 11.63
N ALA A 39 -7.61 21.49 12.11
CA ALA A 39 -8.89 20.98 11.63
C ALA A 39 -9.07 21.25 10.12
N GLY A 40 -9.44 20.22 9.39
CA GLY A 40 -9.76 20.30 7.96
C GLY A 40 -8.59 20.06 6.99
N VAL A 41 -7.34 19.95 7.44
CA VAL A 41 -6.19 19.66 6.57
C VAL A 41 -6.38 18.34 5.85
N LEU A 42 -6.71 17.28 6.58
CA LEU A 42 -6.97 15.96 6.00
C LEU A 42 -8.10 16.02 4.95
N ALA A 43 -9.16 16.78 5.23
CA ALA A 43 -10.25 16.94 4.29
C ALA A 43 -9.82 17.65 2.99
N ARG A 44 -8.91 18.63 3.06
CA ARG A 44 -8.35 19.30 1.87
C ARG A 44 -7.51 18.33 1.04
N VAL A 45 -6.66 17.53 1.70
CA VAL A 45 -5.84 16.51 1.02
C VAL A 45 -6.74 15.46 0.34
N ILE A 46 -7.72 14.88 1.06
CA ILE A 46 -8.66 13.91 0.47
C ILE A 46 -9.50 14.55 -0.64
N GLY A 47 -9.93 15.81 -0.46
CA GLY A 47 -10.69 16.56 -1.45
C GLY A 47 -9.94 16.75 -2.77
N LEU A 48 -8.61 16.90 -2.72
CA LEU A 48 -7.77 16.96 -3.92
C LEU A 48 -7.84 15.64 -4.71
N PHE A 49 -7.70 14.50 -4.02
CA PHE A 49 -7.80 13.19 -4.67
C PHE A 49 -9.19 12.93 -5.25
N SER A 50 -10.24 13.14 -4.43
CA SER A 50 -11.63 12.92 -4.82
C SER A 50 -12.06 13.83 -5.98
N GLY A 51 -11.69 15.10 -5.95
CA GLY A 51 -12.07 16.08 -6.98
C GLY A 51 -11.44 15.83 -8.34
N ARG A 52 -10.38 15.02 -8.41
CA ARG A 52 -9.65 14.69 -9.65
C ARG A 52 -9.75 13.22 -10.03
N GLY A 53 -10.45 12.42 -9.24
CA GLY A 53 -10.60 10.99 -9.49
C GLY A 53 -9.31 10.19 -9.28
N TYR A 54 -8.37 10.66 -8.45
CA TYR A 54 -7.21 9.89 -8.04
C TYR A 54 -7.61 8.86 -6.98
N ASN A 55 -7.08 7.65 -7.07
CA ASN A 55 -7.32 6.62 -6.06
C ASN A 55 -6.37 6.77 -4.87
N ILE A 56 -6.86 6.46 -3.68
CA ILE A 56 -6.05 6.29 -2.48
C ILE A 56 -6.13 4.81 -2.09
N ASP A 57 -5.01 4.09 -2.23
CA ASP A 57 -4.92 2.67 -1.89
C ASP A 57 -4.74 2.46 -0.39
N SER A 58 -3.98 3.36 0.27
CA SER A 58 -3.78 3.39 1.72
C SER A 58 -3.60 4.81 2.22
N LEU A 59 -4.11 5.11 3.40
CA LEU A 59 -4.00 6.42 4.05
C LEU A 59 -3.76 6.24 5.55
N THR A 60 -2.66 6.80 6.03
CA THR A 60 -2.30 6.80 7.45
C THR A 60 -1.98 8.23 7.87
N VAL A 61 -2.53 8.65 9.00
CA VAL A 61 -2.32 10.00 9.56
C VAL A 61 -1.95 9.88 11.02
N ALA A 62 -0.89 10.56 11.41
CA ALA A 62 -0.49 10.66 12.81
C ALA A 62 0.20 11.98 13.07
N GLU A 63 -0.01 12.53 14.27
CA GLU A 63 0.78 13.63 14.79
C GLU A 63 2.20 13.12 15.08
N VAL A 64 3.20 13.82 14.59
CA VAL A 64 4.62 13.43 14.69
C VAL A 64 5.45 14.40 15.53
N ASP A 65 4.93 15.63 15.72
CA ASP A 65 5.54 16.64 16.59
C ASP A 65 4.43 17.43 17.31
N HIS A 66 4.40 17.28 18.64
CA HIS A 66 3.44 17.99 19.49
C HIS A 66 3.83 19.44 19.75
N GLU A 67 5.13 19.76 19.77
CA GLU A 67 5.61 21.10 20.07
C GLU A 67 5.35 22.04 18.90
N ASP A 68 5.65 21.55 17.68
CA ASP A 68 5.40 22.30 16.45
C ASP A 68 4.01 22.05 15.86
N GLY A 69 3.21 21.16 16.46
CA GLY A 69 1.86 20.85 16.00
C GLY A 69 1.83 20.26 14.59
N LEU A 70 2.75 19.34 14.28
CA LEU A 70 2.88 18.75 12.95
C LEU A 70 2.31 17.34 12.88
N SER A 71 1.63 17.06 11.78
CA SER A 71 1.13 15.73 11.43
C SER A 71 1.78 15.21 10.14
N ARG A 72 1.99 13.91 10.08
CA ARG A 72 2.42 13.21 8.87
C ARG A 72 1.27 12.42 8.29
N ILE A 73 1.02 12.65 7.01
CA ILE A 73 0.07 11.86 6.21
C ILE A 73 0.91 10.97 5.28
N THR A 74 0.71 9.65 5.35
CA THR A 74 1.29 8.70 4.40
C THR A 74 0.18 8.23 3.48
N ILE A 75 0.38 8.40 2.16
CA ILE A 75 -0.61 8.10 1.13
C ILE A 75 0.03 7.11 0.16
N VAL A 76 -0.61 5.96 -0.05
CA VAL A 76 -0.29 5.07 -1.16
C VAL A 76 -1.30 5.31 -2.26
N THR A 77 -0.81 5.59 -3.46
CA THR A 77 -1.64 5.86 -4.64
C THR A 77 -0.99 5.27 -5.87
N SER A 78 -1.81 4.86 -6.83
CA SER A 78 -1.37 4.26 -8.08
C SER A 78 -1.69 5.19 -9.25
N GLY A 79 -0.73 5.37 -10.16
CA GLY A 79 -0.90 6.23 -11.31
C GLY A 79 0.25 6.14 -12.31
N THR A 80 0.08 6.79 -13.46
CA THR A 80 1.20 6.98 -14.37
C THR A 80 2.19 8.01 -13.78
N PRO A 81 3.47 8.00 -14.17
CA PRO A 81 4.46 8.96 -13.65
C PRO A 81 4.00 10.42 -13.75
N LYS A 82 3.28 10.77 -14.83
CA LYS A 82 2.72 12.10 -15.02
C LYS A 82 1.64 12.44 -13.99
N ILE A 83 0.79 11.48 -13.64
CA ILE A 83 -0.26 11.66 -12.63
C ILE A 83 0.37 11.82 -11.25
N ILE A 84 1.38 11.01 -10.91
CA ILE A 84 2.09 11.12 -9.63
C ILE A 84 2.75 12.50 -9.48
N GLU A 85 3.44 12.99 -10.49
CA GLU A 85 4.02 14.34 -10.46
C GLU A 85 2.96 15.44 -10.31
N GLN A 86 1.78 15.27 -10.93
CA GLN A 86 0.66 16.20 -10.74
C GLN A 86 0.14 16.17 -9.30
N ILE A 87 0.00 14.98 -8.71
CA ILE A 87 -0.44 14.83 -7.31
C ILE A 87 0.53 15.54 -6.37
N LYS A 88 1.84 15.28 -6.51
CA LYS A 88 2.90 15.92 -5.70
C LYS A 88 2.85 17.43 -5.80
N ALA A 89 2.80 17.97 -7.02
CA ALA A 89 2.75 19.41 -7.25
C ALA A 89 1.51 20.06 -6.61
N GLN A 90 0.36 19.39 -6.65
CA GLN A 90 -0.89 19.89 -6.09
C GLN A 90 -0.95 19.76 -4.58
N LEU A 91 -0.40 18.71 -4.00
CA LEU A 91 -0.26 18.58 -2.55
C LEU A 91 0.59 19.72 -1.99
N GLY A 92 1.70 20.05 -2.63
CA GLY A 92 2.57 21.16 -2.24
C GLY A 92 1.94 22.56 -2.37
N GLN A 93 0.78 22.71 -3.03
CA GLN A 93 0.04 23.99 -3.13
C GLN A 93 -1.00 24.17 -2.01
N ILE A 94 -1.27 23.13 -1.22
CA ILE A 94 -2.19 23.23 -0.07
C ILE A 94 -1.49 23.99 1.06
N VAL A 95 -2.05 25.10 1.51
CA VAL A 95 -1.42 26.05 2.46
C VAL A 95 -0.83 25.39 3.72
N PRO A 96 -1.49 24.43 4.41
CA PRO A 96 -0.93 23.77 5.59
C PRO A 96 0.08 22.64 5.28
N VAL A 97 0.50 22.45 4.03
CA VAL A 97 1.50 21.45 3.65
C VAL A 97 2.89 22.08 3.66
N HIS A 98 3.80 21.51 4.45
CA HIS A 98 5.20 21.94 4.54
C HIS A 98 6.09 21.19 3.55
N GLU A 99 5.94 19.85 3.48
CA GLU A 99 6.81 18.99 2.68
C GLU A 99 6.00 17.86 2.03
N VAL A 100 6.40 17.49 0.82
CA VAL A 100 5.86 16.33 0.09
C VAL A 100 7.02 15.51 -0.44
N HIS A 101 7.13 14.26 0.00
CA HIS A 101 8.17 13.32 -0.42
C HIS A 101 7.56 12.10 -1.09
N ASP A 102 8.20 11.63 -2.15
CA ASP A 102 7.88 10.37 -2.82
C ASP A 102 8.93 9.33 -2.43
N LEU A 103 8.62 8.55 -1.40
CA LEU A 103 9.55 7.56 -0.86
C LEU A 103 9.88 6.42 -1.84
N THR A 104 9.06 6.23 -2.89
CA THR A 104 9.29 5.20 -3.90
C THR A 104 10.49 5.53 -4.79
N VAL A 105 10.74 6.83 -5.06
CA VAL A 105 11.78 7.27 -5.98
C VAL A 105 12.93 8.04 -5.32
N GLU A 106 12.73 8.58 -4.13
CA GLU A 106 13.75 9.42 -3.45
C GLU A 106 14.86 8.63 -2.78
N GLY A 107 14.74 7.30 -2.71
CA GLY A 107 15.78 6.42 -2.14
C GLY A 107 15.21 5.26 -1.33
N PRO A 108 16.08 4.54 -0.58
CA PRO A 108 15.62 3.42 0.22
C PRO A 108 14.70 3.89 1.35
N SER A 109 13.55 3.22 1.49
CA SER A 109 12.54 3.47 2.52
C SER A 109 12.28 2.22 3.37
N VAL A 110 11.59 2.41 4.47
CA VAL A 110 11.03 1.34 5.31
C VAL A 110 9.54 1.55 5.42
N GLU A 111 8.78 0.54 5.02
CA GLU A 111 7.33 0.51 5.10
C GLU A 111 6.87 -0.59 6.04
N ARG A 112 5.90 -0.28 6.88
CA ARG A 112 5.27 -1.24 7.79
C ARG A 112 3.79 -0.96 7.93
N GLU A 113 3.06 -2.04 8.10
CA GLU A 113 1.64 -2.03 8.38
C GLU A 113 1.36 -3.00 9.53
N LEU A 114 0.35 -2.71 10.33
CA LEU A 114 -0.18 -3.62 11.34
C LEU A 114 -1.56 -4.09 10.87
N ALA A 115 -1.82 -5.38 11.03
CA ALA A 115 -3.13 -5.96 10.82
C ALA A 115 -3.60 -6.80 12.01
N LEU A 116 -4.91 -6.76 12.25
CA LEU A 116 -5.63 -7.64 13.17
C LEU A 116 -6.50 -8.58 12.34
N LEU A 117 -6.34 -9.89 12.53
CA LEU A 117 -7.05 -10.92 11.79
C LEU A 117 -7.84 -11.79 12.77
N LYS A 118 -9.16 -11.84 12.62
CA LYS A 118 -10.03 -12.71 13.41
C LYS A 118 -10.32 -14.00 12.68
N VAL A 119 -9.90 -15.11 13.25
CA VAL A 119 -10.05 -16.44 12.68
C VAL A 119 -10.94 -17.27 13.60
N THR A 120 -12.07 -17.76 13.08
CA THR A 120 -12.98 -18.63 13.77
C THR A 120 -12.76 -20.08 13.30
N SER A 121 -12.20 -20.91 14.16
CA SER A 121 -11.80 -22.27 13.79
C SER A 121 -11.88 -23.23 14.96
N SER A 122 -11.97 -24.53 14.65
CA SER A 122 -12.00 -25.62 15.61
C SER A 122 -11.17 -26.82 15.12
N GLY A 123 -10.81 -27.71 16.02
CA GLY A 123 -10.07 -28.95 15.69
C GLY A 123 -8.72 -28.66 15.02
N GLU A 124 -8.42 -29.39 13.97
CA GLU A 124 -7.14 -29.30 13.23
C GLU A 124 -6.89 -27.94 12.63
N LYS A 125 -7.93 -27.26 12.10
CA LYS A 125 -7.81 -25.91 11.54
C LYS A 125 -7.32 -24.90 12.60
N ARG A 126 -7.74 -25.07 13.85
CA ARG A 126 -7.32 -24.23 14.97
C ARG A 126 -5.82 -24.39 15.27
N VAL A 127 -5.33 -25.63 15.25
CA VAL A 127 -3.91 -25.95 15.45
C VAL A 127 -3.07 -25.39 14.29
N GLU A 128 -3.56 -25.56 13.06
CA GLU A 128 -2.86 -25.05 11.87
C GLU A 128 -2.78 -23.51 11.85
N ALA A 129 -3.84 -22.82 12.27
CA ALA A 129 -3.84 -21.36 12.38
C ALA A 129 -2.75 -20.85 13.35
N LEU A 130 -2.58 -21.52 14.50
CA LEU A 130 -1.52 -21.20 15.45
C LEU A 130 -0.13 -21.47 14.87
N ARG A 131 0.04 -22.59 14.14
CA ARG A 131 1.32 -22.92 13.50
C ARG A 131 1.72 -21.87 12.44
N LEU A 132 0.77 -21.44 11.63
CA LEU A 132 1.01 -20.37 10.66
C LEU A 132 1.32 -19.03 11.34
N ALA A 133 0.62 -18.72 12.43
CA ALA A 133 0.92 -17.51 13.20
C ALA A 133 2.37 -17.48 13.69
N ASP A 134 2.88 -18.60 14.21
CA ASP A 134 4.29 -18.71 14.62
C ASP A 134 5.26 -18.52 13.44
N ILE A 135 4.99 -19.14 12.29
CA ILE A 135 5.83 -19.00 11.07
C ILE A 135 5.92 -17.53 10.63
N PHE A 136 4.79 -16.82 10.63
CA PHE A 136 4.71 -15.43 10.24
C PHE A 136 5.11 -14.44 11.35
N ARG A 137 5.42 -14.97 12.56
CA ARG A 137 5.68 -14.17 13.76
C ARG A 137 4.51 -13.23 14.09
N ALA A 138 3.30 -13.73 13.92
CA ALA A 138 2.10 -13.09 14.40
C ALA A 138 1.86 -13.46 15.86
N SER A 139 1.30 -12.53 16.63
CA SER A 139 0.95 -12.76 18.04
C SER A 139 -0.56 -12.95 18.20
N VAL A 140 -0.96 -13.78 19.16
CA VAL A 140 -2.36 -13.90 19.57
C VAL A 140 -2.64 -12.78 20.57
N VAL A 141 -3.56 -11.86 20.26
CA VAL A 141 -3.96 -10.76 21.14
C VAL A 141 -5.28 -11.02 21.84
N ASP A 142 -6.11 -11.90 21.27
CA ASP A 142 -7.32 -12.39 21.91
C ASP A 142 -7.57 -13.86 21.54
N SER A 143 -8.11 -14.65 22.47
CA SER A 143 -8.40 -16.06 22.28
C SER A 143 -9.66 -16.47 23.01
N THR A 144 -10.57 -17.14 22.29
CA THR A 144 -11.74 -17.82 22.84
C THR A 144 -11.70 -19.30 22.48
N LEU A 145 -12.68 -20.08 22.95
CA LEU A 145 -12.81 -21.49 22.55
C LEU A 145 -13.05 -21.68 21.05
N LYS A 146 -13.56 -20.64 20.35
CA LYS A 146 -13.97 -20.73 18.95
C LYS A 146 -13.17 -19.83 18.01
N SER A 147 -12.45 -18.84 18.53
CA SER A 147 -11.76 -17.85 17.71
C SER A 147 -10.43 -17.40 18.30
N PHE A 148 -9.59 -16.90 17.41
CA PHE A 148 -8.39 -16.10 17.73
C PHE A 148 -8.48 -14.74 17.07
N VAL A 149 -7.87 -13.74 17.70
CA VAL A 149 -7.47 -12.51 17.01
C VAL A 149 -5.94 -12.49 16.96
N PHE A 150 -5.40 -12.57 15.76
CA PHE A 150 -3.97 -12.46 15.50
C PHE A 150 -3.60 -11.01 15.19
N GLN A 151 -2.48 -10.55 15.73
CA GLN A 151 -1.82 -9.32 15.35
C GLN A 151 -0.56 -9.64 14.55
N ILE A 152 -0.40 -9.02 13.41
CA ILE A 152 0.80 -9.14 12.59
C ILE A 152 1.29 -7.76 12.17
N THR A 153 2.61 -7.59 12.14
CA THR A 153 3.26 -6.40 11.59
C THR A 153 4.26 -6.81 10.52
N GLY A 154 4.25 -6.11 9.42
CA GLY A 154 5.13 -6.42 8.30
C GLY A 154 4.97 -5.49 7.11
N THR A 155 5.51 -5.91 5.97
CA THR A 155 5.19 -5.29 4.68
C THR A 155 3.78 -5.72 4.24
N PRO A 156 3.12 -4.97 3.35
CA PRO A 156 1.81 -5.34 2.82
C PRO A 156 1.76 -6.77 2.29
N GLU A 157 2.77 -7.18 1.51
CA GLU A 157 2.84 -8.51 0.91
C GLU A 157 2.91 -9.63 1.97
N LYS A 158 3.61 -9.38 3.08
CA LYS A 158 3.65 -10.33 4.20
C LYS A 158 2.28 -10.49 4.84
N ILE A 159 1.55 -9.39 5.01
CA ILE A 159 0.21 -9.39 5.61
C ILE A 159 -0.79 -10.07 4.67
N ASP A 160 -0.71 -9.79 3.36
CA ASP A 160 -1.55 -10.41 2.34
C ASP A 160 -1.33 -11.91 2.29
N ALA A 161 -0.09 -12.37 2.25
CA ALA A 161 0.24 -13.80 2.28
C ALA A 161 -0.27 -14.50 3.56
N PHE A 162 -0.20 -13.84 4.71
CA PHE A 162 -0.75 -14.38 5.95
C PHE A 162 -2.27 -14.46 5.90
N ALA A 163 -2.95 -13.42 5.39
CA ALA A 163 -4.40 -13.39 5.26
C ALA A 163 -4.91 -14.49 4.31
N GLU A 164 -4.28 -14.67 3.14
CA GLU A 164 -4.61 -15.73 2.17
C GLU A 164 -4.52 -17.12 2.81
N LEU A 165 -3.48 -17.39 3.60
CA LEU A 165 -3.33 -18.68 4.28
C LEU A 165 -4.34 -18.87 5.42
N MET A 166 -4.85 -17.79 6.02
CA MET A 166 -5.89 -17.86 7.05
C MET A 166 -7.31 -17.99 6.50
N GLU A 167 -7.57 -17.63 5.25
CA GLU A 167 -8.89 -17.76 4.63
C GLU A 167 -9.49 -19.17 4.74
N PRO A 168 -8.80 -20.27 4.31
CA PRO A 168 -9.33 -21.62 4.41
C PRO A 168 -9.46 -22.10 5.85
N LEU A 169 -8.81 -21.45 6.81
CA LEU A 169 -8.82 -21.78 8.22
C LEU A 169 -9.94 -21.07 9.00
N GLY A 170 -10.66 -20.16 8.35
CA GLY A 170 -11.81 -19.47 8.92
C GLY A 170 -11.58 -18.01 9.26
N LEU A 171 -10.73 -17.32 8.48
CA LEU A 171 -10.64 -15.86 8.52
C LEU A 171 -12.01 -15.25 8.19
N ASN A 172 -12.54 -14.42 9.06
CA ASN A 172 -13.83 -13.78 8.87
C ASN A 172 -13.82 -12.26 9.06
N GLU A 173 -12.75 -11.72 9.59
CA GLU A 173 -12.59 -10.27 9.76
C GLU A 173 -11.11 -9.91 9.70
N ILE A 174 -10.79 -8.80 9.00
CA ILE A 174 -9.47 -8.21 8.96
C ILE A 174 -9.59 -6.69 9.12
N ALA A 175 -8.76 -6.14 10.00
CA ALA A 175 -8.58 -4.70 10.16
C ALA A 175 -7.11 -4.36 9.92
N ARG A 176 -6.85 -3.32 9.14
CA ARG A 176 -5.50 -2.86 8.77
C ARG A 176 -5.33 -1.38 9.11
N THR A 177 -4.15 -1.02 9.57
CA THR A 177 -3.83 0.39 9.88
C THR A 177 -3.57 1.22 8.63
N GLY A 178 -3.22 0.58 7.52
CA GLY A 178 -2.54 1.22 6.41
C GLY A 178 -1.02 1.33 6.63
N ILE A 179 -0.32 1.80 5.64
CA ILE A 179 1.14 1.83 5.59
C ILE A 179 1.68 3.04 6.34
N ALA A 180 2.57 2.82 7.30
CA ALA A 180 3.48 3.82 7.83
C ALA A 180 4.83 3.66 7.12
N ALA A 181 5.39 4.77 6.62
CA ALA A 181 6.61 4.76 5.83
C ALA A 181 7.56 5.90 6.25
N ILE A 182 8.85 5.59 6.22
CA ILE A 182 9.91 6.57 6.43
C ILE A 182 11.11 6.29 5.52
N SER A 183 11.85 7.33 5.14
CA SER A 183 13.14 7.16 4.46
C SER A 183 14.13 6.45 5.38
N ARG A 184 15.00 5.60 4.82
CA ARG A 184 16.14 5.07 5.58
C ARG A 184 17.13 6.18 5.87
N GLY A 185 17.75 6.12 7.06
CA GLY A 185 18.86 6.99 7.41
C GLY A 185 20.00 6.89 6.37
N LYS A 186 20.68 8.01 6.17
CA LYS A 186 21.88 8.10 5.36
C LYS A 186 23.06 7.49 6.09
#